data_7327dedf7b35b3f49fb0024a9b501be5
#
_entry.id   7327dedf7b35b3f49fb0024a9b501be5
#
_cell.length_a   1.000
_cell.length_b   1.000
_cell.length_c   1.000
_cell.angle_alpha   90.00
_cell.angle_beta   90.00
_cell.angle_gamma   90.00
#
_symmetry.space_group_name_H-M   'P 1'
#
loop_
_entity.id
_entity.type
_entity.pdbx_description
1 polymer ?
#
loop_
_entity_poly.entity_id
_entity_poly.type
_entity_poly.pdbx_seq_one_letter_code
_entity_poly.pdbx_strand_id
1 'polypeptide(L)'
;VSDTSTSPFPPEETLTPERARELGYELGLRGDEYDQLLAILGRVPTVAELGMYSVMWSEHCSYKSSKLHLRGLAHDEPWVIAGPGENAGVVDVGDGIAVAFKIESHNHPSYVEPFQGAATGVGGILRDIFTMGARPIAVMDPLRFGDPGGWTDGAGVTHPVDPLQRHLIDGVVRGVGHYGNCVGVPNIGGEVVFDDTYAGNPLTNVLAIGVMDRERLQLARAEAPGH
;
A
#
# COMPACT_ATOMS: atom_id res chain seq x y z
N VAL A 1 12.64 48.88 -4.02
CA VAL A 1 11.52 47.96 -4.24
C VAL A 1 11.59 46.93 -3.13
N SER A 2 10.79 47.11 -2.08
CA SER A 2 10.66 46.16 -0.96
C SER A 2 9.78 45.01 -1.41
N ASP A 3 10.38 43.87 -1.59
CA ASP A 3 9.66 42.61 -1.83
C ASP A 3 9.01 42.13 -0.53
N THR A 4 7.72 42.44 -0.37
CA THR A 4 6.88 41.90 0.70
C THR A 4 6.05 40.75 0.08
N SER A 5 6.68 39.67 -0.32
CA SER A 5 5.96 38.42 -0.59
C SER A 5 5.55 37.84 0.78
N THR A 6 4.41 38.25 1.29
CA THR A 6 3.78 37.57 2.41
C THR A 6 3.36 36.17 1.92
N SER A 7 4.00 35.13 2.46
CA SER A 7 3.57 33.75 2.24
C SER A 7 2.05 33.64 2.51
N PRO A 8 1.27 33.00 1.62
CA PRO A 8 -0.16 32.78 1.85
C PRO A 8 -0.44 31.81 3.00
N PHE A 9 0.60 31.20 3.56
CA PHE A 9 0.49 30.28 4.70
C PHE A 9 0.81 31.02 6.01
N PRO A 10 0.15 30.65 7.12
CA PRO A 10 0.50 31.19 8.43
C PRO A 10 1.96 30.88 8.75
N PRO A 11 2.64 31.72 9.56
CA PRO A 11 4.01 31.46 9.98
C PRO A 11 4.08 30.10 10.67
N GLU A 12 5.08 29.33 10.29
CA GLU A 12 5.28 27.99 10.86
C GLU A 12 5.60 28.11 12.36
N GLU A 13 4.93 27.30 13.18
CA GLU A 13 5.14 27.30 14.63
C GLU A 13 6.57 26.87 14.95
N THR A 14 7.30 27.73 15.65
CA THR A 14 8.66 27.42 16.09
C THR A 14 8.58 26.52 17.32
N LEU A 15 8.99 25.27 17.18
CA LEU A 15 9.02 24.30 18.26
C LEU A 15 10.26 24.50 19.15
N THR A 16 10.11 24.30 20.48
CA THR A 16 11.26 24.07 21.34
C THR A 16 11.85 22.69 21.06
N PRO A 17 13.15 22.45 21.36
CA PRO A 17 13.76 21.13 21.17
C PRO A 17 13.00 19.99 21.84
N GLU A 18 12.51 20.24 23.07
CA GLU A 18 11.75 19.26 23.86
C GLU A 18 10.41 18.94 23.18
N ARG A 19 9.66 19.98 22.79
CA ARG A 19 8.35 19.81 22.13
C ARG A 19 8.48 19.16 20.77
N ALA A 20 9.53 19.47 20.01
CA ALA A 20 9.80 18.83 18.74
C ALA A 20 10.09 17.33 18.90
N ARG A 21 10.82 16.94 19.95
CA ARG A 21 11.09 15.53 20.25
C ARG A 21 9.82 14.79 20.66
N GLU A 22 9.01 15.35 21.56
CA GLU A 22 7.73 14.78 21.95
C GLU A 22 6.81 14.58 20.75
N LEU A 23 6.63 15.61 19.93
CA LEU A 23 5.80 15.55 18.73
C LEU A 23 6.33 14.52 17.73
N GLY A 24 7.64 14.41 17.57
CA GLY A 24 8.25 13.36 16.75
C GLY A 24 7.85 11.96 17.21
N TYR A 25 7.83 11.71 18.52
CA TYR A 25 7.40 10.43 19.08
C TYR A 25 5.89 10.22 18.94
N GLU A 26 5.08 11.24 19.16
CA GLU A 26 3.62 11.21 18.91
C GLU A 26 3.30 10.84 17.45
N LEU A 27 4.12 11.32 16.51
CA LEU A 27 4.01 11.01 15.08
C LEU A 27 4.62 9.66 14.68
N GLY A 28 5.24 8.92 15.62
CA GLY A 28 5.75 7.57 15.39
C GLY A 28 7.24 7.47 15.04
N LEU A 29 8.01 8.55 15.13
CA LEU A 29 9.47 8.47 15.05
C LEU A 29 10.02 7.78 16.30
N ARG A 30 11.05 6.93 16.13
CA ARG A 30 11.81 6.37 17.25
C ARG A 30 12.90 7.33 17.69
N GLY A 31 13.49 7.08 18.87
CA GLY A 31 14.54 7.95 19.41
C GLY A 31 15.76 8.08 18.51
N ASP A 32 16.22 6.96 17.97
CA ASP A 32 17.33 6.89 17.02
C ASP A 32 17.02 7.62 15.68
N GLU A 33 15.78 7.54 15.21
CA GLU A 33 15.31 8.23 14.00
C GLU A 33 15.23 9.73 14.21
N TYR A 34 14.73 10.18 15.36
CA TYR A 34 14.69 11.60 15.70
C TYR A 34 16.11 12.20 15.80
N ASP A 35 17.05 11.49 16.45
CA ASP A 35 18.43 11.96 16.56
C ASP A 35 19.12 12.01 15.18
N GLN A 36 18.82 11.07 14.29
CA GLN A 36 19.28 11.09 12.91
C GLN A 36 18.70 12.26 12.13
N LEU A 37 17.41 12.57 12.34
CA LEU A 37 16.76 13.74 11.73
C LEU A 37 17.44 15.05 12.15
N LEU A 38 17.74 15.20 13.44
CA LEU A 38 18.50 16.36 13.94
C LEU A 38 19.86 16.48 13.28
N ALA A 39 20.58 15.36 13.12
CA ALA A 39 21.89 15.34 12.48
C ALA A 39 21.82 15.74 10.99
N ILE A 40 20.76 15.34 10.27
CA ILE A 40 20.54 15.71 8.87
C ILE A 40 20.23 17.19 8.72
N LEU A 41 19.32 17.72 9.54
CA LEU A 41 18.87 19.10 9.44
C LEU A 41 19.86 20.12 10.05
N GLY A 42 20.63 19.72 11.07
CA GLY A 42 21.52 20.60 11.82
C GLY A 42 20.77 21.64 12.69
N ARG A 43 19.45 21.48 12.87
CA ARG A 43 18.57 22.36 13.62
C ARG A 43 17.33 21.61 14.12
N VAL A 44 16.54 22.28 14.98
CA VAL A 44 15.23 21.77 15.40
C VAL A 44 14.31 21.67 14.16
N PRO A 45 13.66 20.52 13.92
CA PRO A 45 12.72 20.36 12.83
C PRO A 45 11.44 21.15 13.07
N THR A 46 10.80 21.58 11.99
CA THR A 46 9.47 22.17 12.00
C THR A 46 8.39 21.07 12.12
N VAL A 47 7.13 21.47 12.41
CA VAL A 47 5.99 20.53 12.47
C VAL A 47 5.82 19.79 11.14
N ALA A 48 5.94 20.50 10.01
CA ALA A 48 5.81 19.91 8.69
C ALA A 48 6.93 18.89 8.40
N GLU A 49 8.17 19.20 8.76
CA GLU A 49 9.30 18.28 8.59
C GLU A 49 9.13 17.04 9.45
N LEU A 50 8.70 17.17 10.71
CA LEU A 50 8.39 16.02 11.56
C LEU A 50 7.33 15.13 10.92
N GLY A 51 6.25 15.72 10.39
CA GLY A 51 5.21 14.98 9.67
C GLY A 51 5.76 14.25 8.44
N MET A 52 6.52 14.92 7.60
CA MET A 52 7.11 14.31 6.39
C MET A 52 8.06 13.16 6.74
N TYR A 53 9.00 13.37 7.67
CA TYR A 53 9.96 12.34 8.04
C TYR A 53 9.29 11.15 8.74
N SER A 54 8.26 11.38 9.57
CA SER A 54 7.51 10.30 10.22
C SER A 54 6.85 9.37 9.21
N VAL A 55 6.25 9.94 8.16
CA VAL A 55 5.62 9.16 7.08
C VAL A 55 6.66 8.45 6.24
N MET A 56 7.70 9.16 5.78
CA MET A 56 8.75 8.59 4.91
C MET A 56 9.55 7.48 5.61
N TRP A 57 9.74 7.58 6.92
CA TRP A 57 10.44 6.57 7.73
C TRP A 57 9.49 5.57 8.40
N SER A 58 8.20 5.63 8.10
CA SER A 58 7.25 4.59 8.52
C SER A 58 7.59 3.24 7.86
N GLU A 59 7.15 2.15 8.45
CA GLU A 59 7.31 0.82 7.83
C GLU A 59 6.66 0.74 6.45
N HIS A 60 5.55 1.46 6.27
CA HIS A 60 4.81 1.50 5.00
C HIS A 60 5.65 2.05 3.83
N CYS A 61 6.40 3.14 4.05
CA CYS A 61 7.20 3.77 3.00
C CYS A 61 8.63 3.23 2.91
N SER A 62 9.27 2.95 4.06
CA SER A 62 10.69 2.62 4.12
C SER A 62 11.00 1.14 4.16
N TYR A 63 9.99 0.30 4.48
CA TYR A 63 10.19 -1.15 4.73
C TYR A 63 11.30 -1.43 5.75
N LYS A 64 11.50 -0.53 6.73
CA LYS A 64 12.65 -0.54 7.62
C LYS A 64 12.82 -1.84 8.42
N SER A 65 11.72 -2.51 8.77
CA SER A 65 11.74 -3.78 9.49
C SER A 65 11.64 -4.97 8.53
N SER A 66 10.72 -4.94 7.55
CA SER A 66 10.49 -6.03 6.61
C SER A 66 11.60 -6.19 5.57
N LYS A 67 12.35 -5.13 5.27
CA LYS A 67 13.46 -5.15 4.30
C LYS A 67 14.50 -6.24 4.60
N LEU A 68 14.72 -6.57 5.88
CA LEU A 68 15.63 -7.65 6.28
C LEU A 68 15.14 -9.00 5.72
N HIS A 69 13.84 -9.26 5.79
CA HIS A 69 13.22 -10.49 5.29
C HIS A 69 13.11 -10.50 3.76
N LEU A 70 12.75 -9.34 3.17
CA LEU A 70 12.64 -9.20 1.71
C LEU A 70 13.96 -9.46 0.99
N ARG A 71 15.10 -9.10 1.58
CA ARG A 71 16.42 -9.37 1.01
C ARG A 71 16.74 -10.87 0.86
N GLY A 72 16.05 -11.74 1.60
CA GLY A 72 16.19 -13.19 1.49
C GLY A 72 15.38 -13.83 0.35
N LEU A 73 14.52 -13.07 -0.31
CA LEU A 73 13.76 -13.54 -1.45
C LEU A 73 14.62 -13.47 -2.72
N ALA A 74 14.52 -14.50 -3.55
CA ALA A 74 15.22 -14.52 -4.83
C ALA A 74 14.71 -13.41 -5.76
N HIS A 75 15.60 -12.55 -6.23
CA HIS A 75 15.29 -11.46 -7.16
C HIS A 75 16.42 -11.21 -8.18
N ASP A 76 17.50 -12.01 -8.12
CA ASP A 76 18.65 -11.90 -8.99
C ASP A 76 18.64 -12.95 -10.14
N GLU A 77 17.49 -13.59 -10.35
CA GLU A 77 17.33 -14.60 -11.39
C GLU A 77 17.33 -13.97 -12.79
N PRO A 78 17.85 -14.65 -13.82
CA PRO A 78 18.00 -14.08 -15.18
C PRO A 78 16.72 -13.56 -15.82
N TRP A 79 15.56 -14.10 -15.41
CA TRP A 79 14.25 -13.67 -15.91
C TRP A 79 13.62 -12.54 -15.12
N VAL A 80 14.20 -12.11 -14.00
CA VAL A 80 13.73 -10.94 -13.24
C VAL A 80 14.28 -9.68 -13.88
N ILE A 81 13.39 -8.85 -14.41
CA ILE A 81 13.75 -7.58 -15.06
C ILE A 81 13.68 -6.41 -14.06
N ALA A 82 12.67 -6.40 -13.21
CA ALA A 82 12.52 -5.42 -12.13
C ALA A 82 12.09 -6.14 -10.85
N GLY A 83 12.80 -5.87 -9.77
CA GLY A 83 12.58 -6.45 -8.44
C GLY A 83 12.16 -5.40 -7.41
N PRO A 84 12.37 -5.68 -6.10
CA PRO A 84 12.04 -4.77 -5.01
C PRO A 84 12.69 -3.39 -5.19
N GLY A 85 11.89 -2.32 -5.06
CA GLY A 85 12.32 -0.93 -5.25
C GLY A 85 11.59 -0.21 -6.38
N GLU A 86 10.91 -0.95 -7.24
CA GLU A 86 10.02 -0.43 -8.28
C GLU A 86 8.54 -0.62 -7.88
N ASN A 87 7.62 -0.02 -8.64
CA ASN A 87 6.18 -0.08 -8.33
C ASN A 87 5.60 -1.48 -8.44
N ALA A 88 6.16 -2.33 -9.30
CA ALA A 88 5.75 -3.72 -9.46
C ALA A 88 6.96 -4.60 -9.82
N GLY A 89 6.87 -5.89 -9.53
CA GLY A 89 7.80 -6.87 -10.04
C GLY A 89 7.57 -7.13 -11.54
N VAL A 90 8.65 -7.31 -12.31
CA VAL A 90 8.56 -7.61 -13.74
C VAL A 90 9.46 -8.79 -14.09
N VAL A 91 8.90 -9.75 -14.80
CA VAL A 91 9.61 -10.95 -15.26
C VAL A 91 9.53 -11.09 -16.77
N ASP A 92 10.61 -11.56 -17.36
CA ASP A 92 10.67 -11.98 -18.77
C ASP A 92 10.01 -13.36 -18.91
N VAL A 93 9.07 -13.49 -19.83
CA VAL A 93 8.39 -14.76 -20.12
C VAL A 93 8.75 -15.30 -21.50
N GLY A 94 9.73 -14.70 -22.16
CA GLY A 94 10.17 -15.08 -23.49
C GLY A 94 9.46 -14.30 -24.61
N ASP A 95 9.92 -14.51 -25.84
CA ASP A 95 9.35 -13.92 -27.06
C ASP A 95 9.22 -12.38 -27.05
N GLY A 96 10.07 -11.69 -26.26
CA GLY A 96 10.02 -10.23 -26.10
C GLY A 96 8.88 -9.73 -25.21
N ILE A 97 8.20 -10.62 -24.50
CA ILE A 97 7.08 -10.31 -23.62
C ILE A 97 7.53 -10.30 -22.17
N ALA A 98 7.07 -9.32 -21.41
CA ALA A 98 7.25 -9.24 -19.98
C ALA A 98 5.90 -9.18 -19.25
N VAL A 99 5.89 -9.74 -18.04
CA VAL A 99 4.73 -9.72 -17.12
C VAL A 99 5.07 -8.90 -15.91
N ALA A 100 4.27 -7.86 -15.66
CA ALA A 100 4.29 -7.07 -14.44
C ALA A 100 3.22 -7.58 -13.47
N PHE A 101 3.57 -7.68 -12.19
CA PHE A 101 2.62 -8.11 -11.15
C PHE A 101 2.97 -7.49 -9.81
N LYS A 102 1.94 -7.23 -9.02
CA LYS A 102 2.05 -6.77 -7.65
C LYS A 102 0.87 -7.25 -6.83
N ILE A 103 1.11 -7.55 -5.56
CA ILE A 103 0.07 -7.78 -4.57
C ILE A 103 0.25 -6.77 -3.44
N GLU A 104 -0.86 -6.22 -2.96
CA GLU A 104 -0.90 -5.29 -1.84
C GLU A 104 -2.13 -5.54 -0.99
N SER A 105 -2.05 -5.17 0.29
CA SER A 105 -3.15 -5.25 1.25
C SER A 105 -3.68 -3.86 1.53
N HIS A 106 -4.98 -3.64 1.30
CA HIS A 106 -5.67 -2.38 1.60
C HIS A 106 -6.62 -2.54 2.78
N ASN A 107 -6.07 -2.88 3.96
CA ASN A 107 -6.80 -3.42 5.10
C ASN A 107 -7.55 -2.36 5.89
N HIS A 108 -6.84 -1.41 6.48
CA HIS A 108 -7.43 -0.40 7.37
C HIS A 108 -8.51 0.46 6.68
N PRO A 109 -8.28 0.98 5.46
CA PRO A 109 -9.33 1.70 4.75
C PRO A 109 -10.57 0.84 4.47
N SER A 110 -10.38 -0.47 4.19
CA SER A 110 -11.48 -1.40 3.96
C SER A 110 -12.24 -1.75 5.25
N TYR A 111 -11.60 -1.65 6.41
CA TYR A 111 -12.28 -1.80 7.69
C TYR A 111 -13.18 -0.59 8.01
N VAL A 112 -12.72 0.61 7.68
CA VAL A 112 -13.45 1.87 7.96
C VAL A 112 -14.57 2.09 6.94
N GLU A 113 -14.27 1.94 5.65
CA GLU A 113 -15.19 2.12 4.52
C GLU A 113 -15.01 0.98 3.51
N PRO A 114 -15.65 -0.18 3.74
CA PRO A 114 -15.30 -1.41 3.05
C PRO A 114 -15.45 -1.34 1.53
N PHE A 115 -16.48 -0.68 1.02
CA PHE A 115 -16.66 -0.52 -0.43
C PHE A 115 -15.59 0.41 -1.04
N GLN A 116 -15.42 1.60 -0.48
CA GLN A 116 -14.46 2.59 -1.01
C GLN A 116 -13.01 2.16 -0.77
N GLY A 117 -12.74 1.57 0.40
CA GLY A 117 -11.43 1.06 0.75
C GLY A 117 -10.97 -0.05 -0.20
N ALA A 118 -11.82 -1.03 -0.46
CA ALA A 118 -11.51 -2.13 -1.37
C ALA A 118 -11.41 -1.66 -2.83
N ALA A 119 -12.30 -0.78 -3.28
CA ALA A 119 -12.23 -0.18 -4.60
C ALA A 119 -10.92 0.57 -4.82
N THR A 120 -10.48 1.35 -3.81
CA THR A 120 -9.19 2.05 -3.86
C THR A 120 -8.01 1.08 -3.88
N GLY A 121 -8.09 -0.04 -3.15
CA GLY A 121 -7.08 -1.09 -3.18
C GLY A 121 -6.88 -1.65 -4.59
N VAL A 122 -7.96 -2.01 -5.28
CA VAL A 122 -7.90 -2.45 -6.69
C VAL A 122 -7.33 -1.35 -7.59
N GLY A 123 -7.77 -0.11 -7.41
CA GLY A 123 -7.30 1.02 -8.20
C GLY A 123 -5.82 1.28 -8.04
N GLY A 124 -5.30 1.22 -6.81
CA GLY A 124 -3.88 1.39 -6.51
C GLY A 124 -3.01 0.34 -7.20
N ILE A 125 -3.38 -0.92 -7.09
CA ILE A 125 -2.63 -2.02 -7.72
C ILE A 125 -2.65 -1.97 -9.25
N LEU A 126 -3.79 -1.64 -9.85
CA LEU A 126 -3.88 -1.48 -11.31
C LEU A 126 -3.01 -0.32 -11.78
N ARG A 127 -2.96 0.78 -11.02
CA ARG A 127 -2.08 1.93 -11.35
C ARG A 127 -0.60 1.56 -11.31
N ASP A 128 -0.18 0.76 -10.34
CA ASP A 128 1.20 0.29 -10.28
C ASP A 128 1.59 -0.52 -11.52
N ILE A 129 0.70 -1.36 -12.02
CA ILE A 129 0.90 -2.08 -13.27
C ILE A 129 0.99 -1.12 -14.47
N PHE A 130 0.08 -0.13 -14.56
CA PHE A 130 0.11 0.86 -15.62
C PHE A 130 1.39 1.70 -15.61
N THR A 131 1.88 2.09 -14.44
CA THR A 131 3.10 2.90 -14.30
C THR A 131 4.35 2.19 -14.77
N MET A 132 4.35 0.85 -14.79
CA MET A 132 5.44 0.05 -15.36
C MET A 132 5.38 -0.07 -16.88
N GLY A 133 4.37 0.52 -17.54
CA GLY A 133 4.15 0.40 -18.98
C GLY A 133 3.36 -0.84 -19.38
N ALA A 134 2.89 -1.64 -18.42
CA ALA A 134 2.12 -2.84 -18.68
C ALA A 134 0.61 -2.57 -18.75
N ARG A 135 -0.09 -3.34 -19.59
CA ARG A 135 -1.55 -3.36 -19.64
C ARG A 135 -2.08 -4.37 -18.64
N PRO A 136 -2.84 -3.98 -17.62
CA PRO A 136 -3.51 -4.93 -16.73
C PRO A 136 -4.45 -5.85 -17.50
N ILE A 137 -4.39 -7.14 -17.20
CA ILE A 137 -5.21 -8.18 -17.85
C ILE A 137 -6.02 -8.99 -16.86
N ALA A 138 -5.65 -9.01 -15.59
CA ALA A 138 -6.32 -9.77 -14.56
C ALA A 138 -6.04 -9.21 -13.17
N VAL A 139 -7.00 -9.42 -12.26
CA VAL A 139 -6.83 -9.26 -10.81
C VAL A 139 -7.19 -10.56 -10.09
N MET A 140 -6.67 -10.74 -8.88
CA MET A 140 -7.01 -11.82 -7.95
C MET A 140 -7.07 -11.26 -6.53
N ASP A 141 -7.99 -11.77 -5.71
CA ASP A 141 -8.27 -11.20 -4.38
C ASP A 141 -8.25 -12.29 -3.30
N PRO A 142 -7.11 -12.56 -2.66
CA PRO A 142 -7.07 -13.41 -1.46
C PRO A 142 -7.50 -12.62 -0.23
N LEU A 143 -8.77 -12.78 0.17
CA LEU A 143 -9.42 -12.02 1.23
C LEU A 143 -9.41 -12.79 2.56
N ARG A 144 -9.32 -12.06 3.68
CA ARG A 144 -9.38 -12.60 5.04
C ARG A 144 -10.32 -11.75 5.89
N PHE A 145 -11.25 -12.41 6.59
CA PHE A 145 -12.23 -11.76 7.46
C PHE A 145 -12.39 -12.55 8.76
N GLY A 146 -12.98 -11.92 9.78
CA GLY A 146 -13.56 -12.63 10.91
C GLY A 146 -14.73 -13.50 10.48
N ASP A 147 -15.12 -14.45 11.34
CA ASP A 147 -16.26 -15.33 11.05
C ASP A 147 -17.56 -14.53 10.97
N PRO A 148 -18.30 -14.57 9.85
CA PRO A 148 -19.57 -13.87 9.71
C PRO A 148 -20.71 -14.52 10.50
N GLY A 149 -20.52 -15.71 11.07
CA GLY A 149 -21.52 -16.46 11.82
C GLY A 149 -22.75 -16.87 11.00
N GLY A 150 -23.79 -17.27 11.71
CA GLY A 150 -25.05 -17.71 11.08
C GLY A 150 -25.02 -19.16 10.59
N TRP A 151 -24.16 -19.99 11.13
CA TRP A 151 -24.02 -21.42 10.83
C TRP A 151 -24.02 -22.26 12.12
N THR A 152 -24.25 -23.55 11.97
CA THR A 152 -24.24 -24.52 13.08
C THR A 152 -23.15 -25.54 12.78
N ASP A 153 -22.29 -25.78 13.75
CA ASP A 153 -21.19 -26.75 13.62
C ASP A 153 -21.66 -28.21 13.72
N GLY A 154 -20.72 -29.14 13.50
CA GLY A 154 -21.03 -30.59 13.59
C GLY A 154 -21.36 -31.09 14.99
N ALA A 155 -21.13 -30.31 16.04
CA ALA A 155 -21.51 -30.56 17.41
C ALA A 155 -22.89 -29.97 17.77
N GLY A 156 -23.54 -29.28 16.83
CA GLY A 156 -24.86 -28.65 17.03
C GLY A 156 -24.79 -27.26 17.69
N VAL A 157 -23.60 -26.66 17.81
CA VAL A 157 -23.43 -25.30 18.33
C VAL A 157 -23.70 -24.28 17.22
N THR A 158 -24.63 -23.36 17.48
CA THR A 158 -24.97 -22.30 16.54
C THR A 158 -24.10 -21.07 16.81
N HIS A 159 -23.37 -20.65 15.81
CA HIS A 159 -22.59 -19.41 15.79
C HIS A 159 -23.51 -18.26 15.37
N PRO A 160 -23.70 -17.25 16.23
CA PRO A 160 -24.61 -16.14 15.90
C PRO A 160 -24.08 -15.35 14.73
N VAL A 161 -24.99 -14.69 13.99
CA VAL A 161 -24.59 -13.78 12.92
C VAL A 161 -23.80 -12.61 13.48
N ASP A 162 -22.64 -12.30 12.89
CA ASP A 162 -21.91 -11.07 13.14
C ASP A 162 -22.27 -10.03 12.04
N PRO A 163 -23.05 -9.00 12.37
CA PRO A 163 -23.46 -7.98 11.39
C PRO A 163 -22.29 -7.17 10.86
N LEU A 164 -21.24 -6.93 11.68
CA LEU A 164 -20.06 -6.19 11.26
C LEU A 164 -19.27 -6.98 10.20
N GLN A 165 -18.99 -8.25 10.46
CA GLN A 165 -18.27 -9.08 9.50
C GLN A 165 -19.03 -9.20 8.18
N ARG A 166 -20.36 -9.37 8.24
CA ARG A 166 -21.18 -9.38 7.01
C ARG A 166 -21.14 -8.06 6.24
N HIS A 167 -21.17 -6.94 6.95
CA HIS A 167 -21.03 -5.61 6.33
C HIS A 167 -19.66 -5.44 5.65
N LEU A 168 -18.59 -5.85 6.33
CA LEU A 168 -17.23 -5.80 5.77
C LEU A 168 -17.11 -6.65 4.50
N ILE A 169 -17.57 -7.90 4.55
CA ILE A 169 -17.53 -8.84 3.43
C ILE A 169 -18.31 -8.28 2.23
N ASP A 170 -19.58 -7.87 2.44
CA ASP A 170 -20.42 -7.32 1.36
C ASP A 170 -19.77 -6.09 0.72
N GLY A 171 -19.32 -5.15 1.55
CA GLY A 171 -18.69 -3.91 1.06
C GLY A 171 -17.39 -4.17 0.30
N VAL A 172 -16.50 -5.01 0.83
CA VAL A 172 -15.23 -5.36 0.18
C VAL A 172 -15.45 -6.05 -1.16
N VAL A 173 -16.27 -7.08 -1.20
CA VAL A 173 -16.56 -7.82 -2.44
C VAL A 173 -17.17 -6.91 -3.52
N ARG A 174 -18.10 -6.05 -3.12
CA ARG A 174 -18.69 -5.07 -4.04
C ARG A 174 -17.69 -4.03 -4.51
N GLY A 175 -16.81 -3.54 -3.63
CA GLY A 175 -15.77 -2.56 -3.96
C GLY A 175 -14.76 -3.11 -4.96
N VAL A 176 -14.26 -4.32 -4.72
CA VAL A 176 -13.38 -5.04 -5.64
C VAL A 176 -14.03 -5.21 -7.01
N GLY A 177 -15.23 -5.77 -7.05
CA GLY A 177 -15.96 -5.99 -8.31
C GLY A 177 -16.28 -4.71 -9.06
N HIS A 178 -16.62 -3.63 -8.34
CA HIS A 178 -16.92 -2.34 -8.94
C HIS A 178 -15.72 -1.76 -9.71
N TYR A 179 -14.56 -1.67 -9.09
CA TYR A 179 -13.40 -1.05 -9.73
C TYR A 179 -12.85 -1.89 -10.87
N GLY A 180 -12.76 -3.20 -10.71
CA GLY A 180 -12.38 -4.11 -11.78
C GLY A 180 -13.30 -3.98 -13.01
N ASN A 181 -14.61 -3.90 -12.78
CA ASN A 181 -15.58 -3.70 -13.84
C ASN A 181 -15.43 -2.33 -14.55
N CYS A 182 -15.16 -1.25 -13.80
CA CYS A 182 -14.96 0.09 -14.40
C CYS A 182 -13.78 0.14 -15.36
N VAL A 183 -12.72 -0.62 -15.08
CA VAL A 183 -11.50 -0.70 -15.91
C VAL A 183 -11.61 -1.80 -16.97
N GLY A 184 -12.56 -2.70 -16.83
CA GLY A 184 -12.73 -3.86 -17.72
C GLY A 184 -11.67 -4.95 -17.51
N VAL A 185 -11.14 -5.05 -16.29
CA VAL A 185 -10.16 -6.08 -15.89
C VAL A 185 -10.88 -7.18 -15.10
N PRO A 186 -10.87 -8.44 -15.57
CA PRO A 186 -11.55 -9.53 -14.89
C PRO A 186 -10.85 -9.93 -13.59
N ASN A 187 -11.65 -10.27 -12.58
CA ASN A 187 -11.17 -11.04 -11.44
C ASN A 187 -11.16 -12.54 -11.84
N ILE A 188 -9.99 -13.14 -11.84
CA ILE A 188 -9.79 -14.52 -12.33
C ILE A 188 -9.58 -15.54 -11.21
N GLY A 189 -9.52 -15.09 -9.97
CA GLY A 189 -9.29 -16.00 -8.85
C GLY A 189 -9.11 -15.26 -7.53
N GLY A 190 -8.74 -16.03 -6.53
CA GLY A 190 -8.57 -15.61 -5.16
C GLY A 190 -9.11 -16.68 -4.22
N GLU A 191 -9.23 -16.30 -2.96
CA GLU A 191 -9.83 -17.14 -1.93
C GLU A 191 -10.44 -16.27 -0.84
N VAL A 192 -11.33 -16.81 -0.05
CA VAL A 192 -11.84 -16.17 1.15
C VAL A 192 -11.61 -17.11 2.33
N VAL A 193 -10.94 -16.61 3.37
CA VAL A 193 -10.69 -17.34 4.61
C VAL A 193 -11.30 -16.57 5.77
N PHE A 194 -11.96 -17.29 6.65
CA PHE A 194 -12.54 -16.76 7.88
C PHE A 194 -11.75 -17.26 9.09
N ASP A 195 -11.30 -16.32 9.93
CA ASP A 195 -10.62 -16.59 11.18
C ASP A 195 -10.79 -15.37 12.10
N ASP A 196 -11.07 -15.61 13.39
CA ASP A 196 -11.34 -14.55 14.36
C ASP A 196 -10.20 -13.56 14.53
N THR A 197 -8.97 -13.93 14.20
CA THR A 197 -7.81 -13.04 14.20
C THR A 197 -7.96 -11.87 13.23
N TYR A 198 -8.80 -12.00 12.21
CA TYR A 198 -9.08 -10.95 11.23
C TYR A 198 -10.32 -10.11 11.53
N ALA A 199 -11.05 -10.40 12.63
CA ALA A 199 -12.30 -9.70 12.94
C ALA A 199 -12.15 -8.18 13.07
N GLY A 200 -11.05 -7.71 13.67
CA GLY A 200 -10.76 -6.29 13.85
C GLY A 200 -9.88 -5.67 12.77
N ASN A 201 -9.31 -6.47 11.88
CA ASN A 201 -8.43 -6.00 10.80
C ASN A 201 -8.44 -7.00 9.63
N PRO A 202 -9.45 -6.95 8.76
CA PRO A 202 -9.54 -7.83 7.60
C PRO A 202 -8.35 -7.62 6.66
N LEU A 203 -7.95 -8.64 5.93
CA LEU A 203 -6.98 -8.49 4.85
C LEU A 203 -7.71 -8.39 3.52
N THR A 204 -7.66 -7.22 2.93
CA THR A 204 -8.17 -6.95 1.58
C THR A 204 -6.99 -6.94 0.62
N ASN A 205 -6.54 -8.13 0.27
CA ASN A 205 -5.40 -8.28 -0.64
C ASN A 205 -5.88 -8.23 -2.09
N VAL A 206 -5.17 -7.49 -2.92
CA VAL A 206 -5.40 -7.44 -4.37
C VAL A 206 -4.09 -7.68 -5.08
N LEU A 207 -4.07 -8.69 -5.94
CA LEU A 207 -3.00 -8.92 -6.91
C LEU A 207 -3.48 -8.41 -8.27
N ALA A 208 -2.65 -7.67 -8.99
CA ALA A 208 -2.86 -7.36 -10.40
C ALA A 208 -1.73 -7.91 -11.25
N ILE A 209 -2.09 -8.35 -12.46
CA ILE A 209 -1.17 -8.85 -13.48
C ILE A 209 -1.35 -8.03 -14.73
N GLY A 210 -0.25 -7.63 -15.35
CA GLY A 210 -0.24 -6.95 -16.64
C GLY A 210 0.81 -7.52 -17.59
N VAL A 211 0.63 -7.25 -18.86
CA VAL A 211 1.52 -7.72 -19.93
C VAL A 211 2.01 -6.51 -20.73
N MET A 212 3.26 -6.58 -21.18
CA MET A 212 3.88 -5.57 -22.03
C MET A 212 4.95 -6.16 -22.94
N ASP A 213 5.29 -5.42 -23.98
CA ASP A 213 6.53 -5.64 -24.70
C ASP A 213 7.70 -5.29 -23.75
N ARG A 214 8.68 -6.15 -23.63
CA ARG A 214 9.83 -5.97 -22.72
C ARG A 214 10.52 -4.60 -22.89
N GLU A 215 10.61 -4.10 -24.12
CA GLU A 215 11.25 -2.83 -24.45
C GLU A 215 10.45 -1.61 -23.98
N ARG A 216 9.19 -1.78 -23.58
CA ARG A 216 8.31 -0.71 -23.09
C ARG A 216 8.34 -0.52 -21.60
N LEU A 217 9.19 -1.26 -20.89
CA LEU A 217 9.30 -1.12 -19.43
C LEU A 217 9.61 0.35 -19.05
N GLN A 218 8.79 0.88 -18.16
CA GLN A 218 8.97 2.19 -17.55
C GLN A 218 9.40 2.03 -16.09
N LEU A 219 10.49 2.66 -15.72
CA LEU A 219 10.97 2.70 -14.34
C LEU A 219 10.70 4.09 -13.75
N ALA A 220 10.59 4.18 -12.42
CA ALA A 220 10.36 5.42 -11.69
C ALA A 220 11.64 6.30 -11.67
N ARG A 221 12.10 6.74 -12.84
CA ARG A 221 13.31 7.56 -13.01
C ARG A 221 13.02 8.77 -13.86
N ALA A 222 13.52 9.92 -13.42
CA ALA A 222 13.64 11.11 -14.25
C ALA A 222 15.04 11.09 -14.90
N GLU A 223 15.16 10.71 -16.17
CA GLU A 223 16.42 10.49 -16.86
C GLU A 223 17.02 11.79 -17.41
N ALA A 224 16.19 12.83 -17.60
CA ALA A 224 16.62 14.13 -18.13
C ALA A 224 15.74 15.27 -17.59
N PRO A 225 16.23 16.54 -17.68
CA PRO A 225 15.40 17.70 -17.40
C PRO A 225 14.15 17.74 -18.30
N GLY A 226 12.97 17.84 -17.69
CA GLY A 226 11.67 17.85 -18.37
C GLY A 226 10.95 16.49 -18.41
N HIS A 227 11.55 15.45 -17.83
CA HIS A 227 10.89 14.14 -17.63
C HIS A 227 10.05 14.14 -16.37
#